data_65b4932a3f48340ba37ccb54e6f6a03f
#
_entry.id   65b4932a3f48340ba37ccb54e6f6a03f
#
_cell.length_a   1.000
_cell.length_b   1.000
_cell.length_c   1.000
_cell.angle_alpha   90.00
_cell.angle_beta   90.00
_cell.angle_gamma   90.00
#
_symmetry.space_group_name_H-M   'P 1'
#
loop_
_entity.id
_entity.type
_entity.pdbx_description
1 polymer ?
#
loop_
_entity_poly.entity_id
_entity_poly.type
_entity_poly.pdbx_seq_one_letter_code
_entity_poly.pdbx_strand_id
1 'polypeptide(L)'
;MYTLLSIATAHHASDLHITVGVRPKCRISGTLYEMDGFDKLTPAMTKELVESMFEPKQKATMEATGEVDFAYTDTRVGRFRVNAFHQRGSYAAVLRIVASDIPTPEDLGVPEAVLGLTKKKRGLVLVTGPTGSGKSTTLASLIDVINKERNEHIITLEDPIEYLHKHNRSIVNQREIGLDTDSYGNALRAALREDPDIILVGEMRDFDTISTAITAAETGHLVFSTLHTIGAAPTIERIVDVFPPHQQNQIRSQLASVLEAVISQQLLPTIDGKSRVAAFEVMLGTPAIKNLIREDKAHQIPSIMQTSKKIGMQTMDDSLFSLYLKHKIDAANAVEYAQDTGNMQQKLF
;
A
#
# COMPACT_ATOMS: atom_id res chain seq x y z
N MET A 1 13.49 21.70 15.60
CA MET A 1 12.69 20.69 14.84
C MET A 1 11.45 20.21 15.61
N TYR A 2 11.56 19.68 16.82
CA TYR A 2 10.45 19.13 17.61
C TYR A 2 9.17 20.00 17.61
N THR A 3 9.25 21.28 17.92
CA THR A 3 8.10 22.18 17.97
C THR A 3 7.35 22.26 16.63
N LEU A 4 8.08 22.32 15.51
CA LEU A 4 7.49 22.34 14.17
C LEU A 4 6.74 21.05 13.87
N LEU A 5 7.33 19.89 14.17
CA LEU A 5 6.74 18.59 13.97
C LEU A 5 5.49 18.38 14.84
N SER A 6 5.57 18.79 16.10
CA SER A 6 4.44 18.69 17.05
C SER A 6 3.23 19.50 16.59
N ILE A 7 3.44 20.73 16.13
CA ILE A 7 2.36 21.59 15.62
C ILE A 7 1.80 21.01 14.32
N ALA A 8 2.66 20.58 13.38
CA ALA A 8 2.21 20.00 12.12
C ALA A 8 1.33 18.76 12.33
N THR A 9 1.74 17.87 13.25
CA THR A 9 0.98 16.67 13.60
C THR A 9 -0.34 17.01 14.31
N ALA A 10 -0.34 17.96 15.24
CA ALA A 10 -1.54 18.40 15.95
C ALA A 10 -2.60 19.01 15.02
N HIS A 11 -2.16 19.64 13.92
CA HIS A 11 -3.05 20.18 12.90
C HIS A 11 -3.40 19.20 11.77
N HIS A 12 -3.07 17.91 11.92
CA HIS A 12 -3.29 16.88 10.91
C HIS A 12 -2.74 17.23 9.53
N ALA A 13 -1.58 17.90 9.50
CA ALA A 13 -0.90 18.21 8.26
C ALA A 13 -0.41 16.95 7.57
N SER A 14 -0.43 16.91 6.25
CA SER A 14 0.20 15.84 5.48
C SER A 14 1.71 16.04 5.33
N ASP A 15 2.14 17.31 5.17
CA ASP A 15 3.53 17.64 4.94
C ASP A 15 3.92 18.93 5.69
N LEU A 16 5.18 18.99 6.15
CA LEU A 16 5.84 20.19 6.66
C LEU A 16 6.91 20.64 5.65
N HIS A 17 6.90 21.91 5.28
CA HIS A 17 7.86 22.52 4.36
C HIS A 17 8.76 23.50 5.08
N ILE A 18 10.07 23.30 4.94
CA ILE A 18 11.14 24.13 5.50
C ILE A 18 11.95 24.69 4.33
N THR A 19 11.92 26.00 4.12
CA THR A 19 12.69 26.68 3.07
C THR A 19 13.00 28.12 3.44
N VAL A 20 14.04 28.68 2.86
CA VAL A 20 14.55 30.05 3.15
C VAL A 20 13.56 31.11 2.66
N GLY A 21 13.44 32.21 3.40
CA GLY A 21 12.70 33.43 3.02
C GLY A 21 11.21 33.43 3.33
N VAL A 22 10.67 32.32 3.81
CA VAL A 22 9.28 32.19 4.26
C VAL A 22 9.23 31.59 5.66
N ARG A 23 8.08 31.72 6.33
CA ARG A 23 7.81 30.97 7.55
C ARG A 23 7.69 29.48 7.22
N PRO A 24 7.95 28.55 8.16
CA PRO A 24 7.59 27.15 7.95
C PRO A 24 6.14 27.02 7.51
N LYS A 25 5.85 26.08 6.58
CA LYS A 25 4.50 25.87 6.07
C LYS A 25 4.07 24.43 6.24
N CYS A 26 2.80 24.24 6.60
CA CYS A 26 2.15 22.95 6.65
C CYS A 26 1.16 22.79 5.50
N ARG A 27 1.09 21.58 4.92
CA ARG A 27 0.02 21.21 3.98
C ARG A 27 -1.12 20.57 4.75
N ILE A 28 -2.30 21.19 4.73
CA ILE A 28 -3.51 20.69 5.38
C ILE A 28 -4.59 20.61 4.30
N SER A 29 -5.19 19.44 4.12
CA SER A 29 -6.22 19.20 3.08
C SER A 29 -5.83 19.71 1.69
N GLY A 30 -4.56 19.50 1.30
CA GLY A 30 -4.01 19.91 0.00
C GLY A 30 -3.51 21.35 -0.10
N THR A 31 -3.87 22.24 0.83
CA THR A 31 -3.48 23.66 0.83
C THR A 31 -2.31 23.93 1.76
N LEU A 32 -1.39 24.83 1.35
CA LEU A 32 -0.25 25.25 2.16
C LEU A 32 -0.61 26.45 3.04
N TYR A 33 -0.43 26.29 4.35
CA TYR A 33 -0.62 27.35 5.36
C TYR A 33 0.71 27.70 6.03
N GLU A 34 0.92 28.99 6.32
CA GLU A 34 2.04 29.42 7.16
C GLU A 34 1.80 29.02 8.62
N MET A 35 2.88 28.64 9.29
CA MET A 35 2.82 28.36 10.72
C MET A 35 2.98 29.67 11.51
N ASP A 36 1.98 30.01 12.30
CA ASP A 36 2.02 31.19 13.17
C ASP A 36 3.03 31.01 14.31
N GLY A 37 3.57 32.14 14.78
CA GLY A 37 4.53 32.17 15.87
C GLY A 37 5.98 31.86 15.47
N PHE A 38 6.25 31.72 14.17
CA PHE A 38 7.60 31.56 13.63
C PHE A 38 7.99 32.72 12.73
N ASP A 39 9.27 33.06 12.73
CA ASP A 39 9.84 34.04 11.81
C ASP A 39 10.13 33.40 10.44
N LYS A 40 10.39 34.26 9.44
CA LYS A 40 10.91 33.83 8.15
C LYS A 40 12.27 33.17 8.32
N LEU A 41 12.40 31.98 7.77
CA LEU A 41 13.64 31.17 7.93
C LEU A 41 14.79 31.81 7.15
N THR A 42 15.93 31.97 7.82
CA THR A 42 17.20 32.37 7.21
C THR A 42 17.96 31.13 6.70
N PRO A 43 19.01 31.28 5.85
CA PRO A 43 19.85 30.17 5.43
C PRO A 43 20.51 29.42 6.59
N ALA A 44 20.88 30.13 7.66
CA ALA A 44 21.45 29.51 8.85
C ALA A 44 20.41 28.65 9.60
N MET A 45 19.20 29.18 9.78
CA MET A 45 18.12 28.46 10.44
C MET A 45 17.69 27.20 9.67
N THR A 46 17.57 27.28 8.34
CA THR A 46 17.21 26.08 7.54
C THR A 46 18.32 25.03 7.61
N LYS A 47 19.58 25.44 7.57
CA LYS A 47 20.71 24.51 7.75
C LYS A 47 20.67 23.82 9.10
N GLU A 48 20.53 24.56 10.19
CA GLU A 48 20.45 24.01 11.54
C GLU A 48 19.28 23.03 11.69
N LEU A 49 18.08 23.42 11.23
CA LEU A 49 16.89 22.57 11.28
C LEU A 49 17.08 21.27 10.51
N VAL A 50 17.60 21.32 9.29
CA VAL A 50 17.78 20.15 8.44
C VAL A 50 18.90 19.25 8.96
N GLU A 51 20.05 19.84 9.28
CA GLU A 51 21.17 19.05 9.83
C GLU A 51 20.86 18.40 11.18
N SER A 52 19.93 18.97 11.99
CA SER A 52 19.50 18.36 13.24
C SER A 52 18.80 17.00 13.10
N MET A 53 18.40 16.64 11.87
CA MET A 53 17.76 15.36 11.56
C MET A 53 18.74 14.35 10.96
N PHE A 54 19.95 14.75 10.59
CA PHE A 54 20.90 13.91 9.89
C PHE A 54 21.67 12.99 10.85
N GLU A 55 21.79 11.75 10.45
CA GLU A 55 22.86 10.87 10.87
C GLU A 55 24.10 11.08 9.96
N PRO A 56 25.27 10.54 10.31
CA PRO A 56 26.49 10.71 9.50
C PRO A 56 26.33 10.31 8.03
N LYS A 57 25.56 9.26 7.74
CA LYS A 57 25.30 8.76 6.38
C LYS A 57 24.50 9.77 5.55
N GLN A 58 23.39 10.31 6.10
CA GLN A 58 22.57 11.30 5.42
C GLN A 58 23.35 12.59 5.16
N LYS A 59 24.15 13.02 6.13
CA LYS A 59 25.00 14.20 5.96
C LYS A 59 26.00 14.02 4.82
N ALA A 60 26.70 12.89 4.78
CA ALA A 60 27.66 12.59 3.72
C ALA A 60 26.98 12.53 2.32
N THR A 61 25.78 11.93 2.23
CA THR A 61 25.02 11.89 0.99
C THR A 61 24.61 13.30 0.57
N MET A 62 24.06 14.10 1.48
CA MET A 62 23.65 15.48 1.21
C MET A 62 24.81 16.36 0.71
N GLU A 63 25.99 16.21 1.29
CA GLU A 63 27.21 16.93 0.87
C GLU A 63 27.70 16.47 -0.52
N ALA A 64 27.54 15.20 -0.85
CA ALA A 64 27.99 14.63 -2.13
C ALA A 64 27.04 14.89 -3.29
N THR A 65 25.72 14.80 -3.07
CA THR A 65 24.71 14.83 -4.14
C THR A 65 23.82 16.07 -4.14
N GLY A 66 23.75 16.79 -3.01
CA GLY A 66 22.88 17.96 -2.83
C GLY A 66 21.44 17.62 -2.46
N GLU A 67 21.12 16.34 -2.29
CA GLU A 67 19.79 15.86 -1.87
C GLU A 67 19.89 14.51 -1.13
N VAL A 68 18.94 14.23 -0.24
CA VAL A 68 18.85 12.95 0.46
C VAL A 68 17.42 12.67 0.91
N ASP A 69 16.95 11.45 0.65
CA ASP A 69 15.71 10.90 1.21
C ASP A 69 16.04 10.00 2.40
N PHE A 70 15.29 10.15 3.51
CA PHE A 70 15.46 9.32 4.69
C PHE A 70 14.21 9.35 5.58
N ALA A 71 14.10 8.35 6.45
CA ALA A 71 13.11 8.35 7.52
C ALA A 71 13.69 9.05 8.78
N TYR A 72 12.87 9.89 9.40
CA TYR A 72 13.18 10.53 10.67
C TYR A 72 12.13 10.19 11.71
N THR A 73 12.55 9.74 12.88
CA THR A 73 11.63 9.42 13.99
C THR A 73 11.91 10.30 15.19
N ASP A 74 10.92 11.06 15.64
CA ASP A 74 10.93 11.67 16.97
C ASP A 74 9.97 10.87 17.86
N THR A 75 10.48 10.22 18.89
CA THR A 75 9.73 9.30 19.77
C THR A 75 8.52 9.95 20.46
N ARG A 76 8.49 11.28 20.54
CA ARG A 76 7.40 12.06 21.16
C ARG A 76 6.31 12.45 20.18
N VAL A 77 6.63 12.50 18.86
CA VAL A 77 5.73 13.04 17.84
C VAL A 77 5.32 11.97 16.83
N GLY A 78 6.31 11.19 16.33
CA GLY A 78 6.05 10.15 15.33
C GLY A 78 7.17 10.00 14.30
N ARG A 79 6.84 9.34 13.19
CA ARG A 79 7.75 9.08 12.07
C ARG A 79 7.43 9.99 10.89
N PHE A 80 8.49 10.40 10.20
CA PHE A 80 8.43 11.32 9.06
C PHE A 80 9.30 10.78 7.93
N ARG A 81 8.83 10.88 6.70
CA ARG A 81 9.67 10.74 5.51
C ARG A 81 10.20 12.13 5.14
N VAL A 82 11.50 12.26 5.11
CA VAL A 82 12.17 13.54 4.85
C VAL A 82 12.87 13.48 3.50
N ASN A 83 12.55 14.42 2.63
CA ASN A 83 13.38 14.78 1.49
C ASN A 83 14.07 16.10 1.82
N ALA A 84 15.41 16.08 2.00
CA ALA A 84 16.24 17.27 2.18
C ALA A 84 17.02 17.54 0.91
N PHE A 85 17.13 18.82 0.52
CA PHE A 85 17.78 19.20 -0.72
C PHE A 85 18.36 20.62 -0.67
N HIS A 86 19.32 20.89 -1.57
CA HIS A 86 19.81 22.25 -1.79
C HIS A 86 18.95 22.99 -2.80
N GLN A 87 18.59 24.22 -2.47
CA GLN A 87 17.99 25.17 -3.40
C GLN A 87 18.71 26.52 -3.33
N ARG A 88 19.25 27.03 -4.45
CA ARG A 88 19.99 28.30 -4.52
C ARG A 88 21.07 28.41 -3.44
N GLY A 89 21.81 27.32 -3.19
CA GLY A 89 22.89 27.28 -2.20
C GLY A 89 22.44 27.19 -0.73
N SER A 90 21.16 27.05 -0.46
CA SER A 90 20.61 26.91 0.91
C SER A 90 19.90 25.59 1.10
N TYR A 91 19.83 25.11 2.32
CA TYR A 91 19.09 23.90 2.70
C TYR A 91 17.58 24.15 2.65
N ALA A 92 16.88 23.15 2.17
CA ALA A 92 15.41 23.04 2.25
C ALA A 92 15.04 21.59 2.58
N ALA A 93 13.84 21.38 3.13
CA ALA A 93 13.32 20.04 3.36
C ALA A 93 11.78 20.02 3.26
N VAL A 94 11.28 18.89 2.81
CA VAL A 94 9.86 18.52 2.91
C VAL A 94 9.76 17.27 3.76
N LEU A 95 8.95 17.35 4.82
CA LEU A 95 8.73 16.24 5.74
C LEU A 95 7.28 15.76 5.59
N ARG A 96 7.08 14.56 5.13
CA ARG A 96 5.77 13.90 5.11
C ARG A 96 5.53 13.17 6.42
N ILE A 97 4.38 13.43 7.04
CA ILE A 97 3.97 12.78 8.28
C ILE A 97 3.51 11.36 7.95
N VAL A 98 4.14 10.35 8.57
CA VAL A 98 3.70 8.95 8.46
C VAL A 98 2.55 8.74 9.43
N ALA A 99 1.42 8.28 8.92
CA ALA A 99 0.21 8.11 9.72
C ALA A 99 0.40 7.00 10.77
N SER A 100 -0.02 7.27 12.00
CA SER A 100 -0.08 6.28 13.09
C SER A 100 -1.48 5.70 13.28
N ASP A 101 -2.49 6.40 12.79
CA ASP A 101 -3.89 5.98 12.91
C ASP A 101 -4.26 5.17 11.66
N ILE A 102 -4.42 3.87 11.85
CA ILE A 102 -4.78 2.93 10.79
C ILE A 102 -6.31 2.87 10.73
N PRO A 103 -6.94 3.21 9.58
CA PRO A 103 -8.40 3.10 9.42
C PRO A 103 -8.86 1.66 9.62
N THR A 104 -10.06 1.49 10.16
CA THR A 104 -10.65 0.14 10.28
C THR A 104 -11.10 -0.37 8.90
N PRO A 105 -11.22 -1.70 8.71
CA PRO A 105 -11.77 -2.26 7.47
C PRO A 105 -13.17 -1.73 7.15
N GLU A 106 -13.98 -1.48 8.18
CA GLU A 106 -15.32 -0.92 8.07
C GLU A 106 -15.31 0.50 7.50
N ASP A 107 -14.39 1.36 8.00
CA ASP A 107 -14.21 2.73 7.51
C ASP A 107 -13.80 2.75 6.03
N LEU A 108 -13.03 1.75 5.61
CA LEU A 108 -12.57 1.59 4.22
C LEU A 108 -13.61 0.91 3.31
N GLY A 109 -14.69 0.36 3.87
CA GLY A 109 -15.67 -0.42 3.15
C GLY A 109 -15.15 -1.74 2.61
N VAL A 110 -14.17 -2.34 3.28
CA VAL A 110 -13.57 -3.63 2.90
C VAL A 110 -14.63 -4.73 2.95
N PRO A 111 -14.81 -5.52 1.87
CA PRO A 111 -15.79 -6.61 1.86
C PRO A 111 -15.49 -7.69 2.91
N GLU A 112 -16.54 -8.30 3.48
CA GLU A 112 -16.41 -9.36 4.52
C GLU A 112 -15.58 -10.55 4.04
N ALA A 113 -15.68 -10.93 2.75
CA ALA A 113 -14.87 -11.99 2.16
C ALA A 113 -13.37 -11.69 2.21
N VAL A 114 -12.98 -10.41 2.11
CA VAL A 114 -11.59 -9.96 2.26
C VAL A 114 -11.15 -10.03 3.71
N LEU A 115 -12.01 -9.62 4.66
CA LEU A 115 -11.75 -9.81 6.09
C LEU A 115 -11.55 -11.28 6.45
N GLY A 116 -12.29 -12.20 5.82
CA GLY A 116 -12.11 -13.63 6.01
C GLY A 116 -10.69 -14.14 5.71
N LEU A 117 -9.93 -13.42 4.90
CA LEU A 117 -8.54 -13.77 4.57
C LEU A 117 -7.58 -13.58 5.74
N THR A 118 -7.88 -12.68 6.69
CA THR A 118 -7.07 -12.48 7.91
C THR A 118 -7.02 -13.71 8.81
N LYS A 119 -7.97 -14.64 8.64
CA LYS A 119 -8.04 -15.91 9.40
C LYS A 119 -7.25 -17.06 8.75
N LYS A 120 -6.74 -16.86 7.53
CA LYS A 120 -5.91 -17.85 6.84
C LYS A 120 -4.59 -18.02 7.57
N LYS A 121 -4.07 -19.25 7.55
CA LYS A 121 -2.77 -19.55 8.15
C LYS A 121 -1.62 -19.48 7.16
N ARG A 122 -1.91 -19.69 5.88
CA ARG A 122 -0.92 -19.71 4.79
C ARG A 122 -1.58 -19.38 3.46
N GLY A 123 -0.75 -19.06 2.49
CA GLY A 123 -1.16 -18.78 1.12
C GLY A 123 -0.78 -17.36 0.69
N LEU A 124 -1.11 -17.01 -0.52
CA LEU A 124 -0.80 -15.70 -1.13
C LEU A 124 -2.08 -14.89 -1.32
N VAL A 125 -2.10 -13.69 -0.80
CA VAL A 125 -3.17 -12.70 -0.97
C VAL A 125 -2.60 -11.47 -1.67
N LEU A 126 -3.20 -11.09 -2.78
CA LEU A 126 -2.75 -9.96 -3.60
C LEU A 126 -3.76 -8.82 -3.54
N VAL A 127 -3.28 -7.61 -3.25
CA VAL A 127 -4.07 -6.38 -3.37
C VAL A 127 -3.51 -5.57 -4.53
N THR A 128 -4.33 -5.31 -5.54
CA THR A 128 -3.89 -4.73 -6.81
C THR A 128 -4.66 -3.45 -7.14
N GLY A 129 -4.16 -2.70 -8.11
CA GLY A 129 -4.78 -1.45 -8.56
C GLY A 129 -3.74 -0.36 -8.84
N PRO A 130 -4.14 0.76 -9.44
CA PRO A 130 -3.23 1.84 -9.79
C PRO A 130 -2.60 2.50 -8.56
N THR A 131 -1.58 3.31 -8.78
CA THR A 131 -1.00 4.14 -7.71
C THR A 131 -2.06 5.07 -7.13
N GLY A 132 -2.12 5.17 -5.81
CA GLY A 132 -3.11 5.99 -5.12
C GLY A 132 -4.50 5.35 -4.97
N SER A 133 -4.67 4.06 -5.32
CA SER A 133 -5.95 3.35 -5.12
C SER A 133 -6.20 2.89 -3.68
N GLY A 134 -5.28 3.14 -2.74
CA GLY A 134 -5.44 2.81 -1.33
C GLY A 134 -4.99 1.40 -0.93
N LYS A 135 -4.17 0.72 -1.75
CA LYS A 135 -3.67 -0.64 -1.46
C LYS A 135 -2.97 -0.75 -0.11
N SER A 136 -2.01 0.14 0.14
CA SER A 136 -1.24 0.14 1.41
C SER A 136 -2.14 0.38 2.61
N THR A 137 -3.12 1.27 2.49
CA THR A 137 -4.11 1.53 3.55
C THR A 137 -4.95 0.29 3.85
N THR A 138 -5.44 -0.38 2.81
CA THR A 138 -6.21 -1.62 2.96
C THR A 138 -5.36 -2.73 3.59
N LEU A 139 -4.12 -2.91 3.13
CA LEU A 139 -3.20 -3.90 3.72
C LEU A 139 -2.85 -3.58 5.16
N ALA A 140 -2.56 -2.31 5.48
CA ALA A 140 -2.30 -1.89 6.86
C ALA A 140 -3.50 -2.20 7.76
N SER A 141 -4.72 -1.95 7.28
CA SER A 141 -5.96 -2.28 8.01
C SER A 141 -6.11 -3.78 8.26
N LEU A 142 -5.84 -4.63 7.26
CA LEU A 142 -5.88 -6.08 7.42
C LEU A 142 -4.81 -6.60 8.37
N ILE A 143 -3.58 -6.08 8.29
CA ILE A 143 -2.48 -6.40 9.22
C ILE A 143 -2.83 -5.97 10.64
N ASP A 144 -3.47 -4.81 10.82
CA ASP A 144 -3.89 -4.34 12.14
C ASP A 144 -4.97 -5.24 12.77
N VAL A 145 -5.92 -5.75 11.97
CA VAL A 145 -6.88 -6.77 12.42
C VAL A 145 -6.15 -8.02 12.91
N ILE A 146 -5.21 -8.54 12.11
CA ILE A 146 -4.42 -9.73 12.49
C ILE A 146 -3.64 -9.46 13.78
N ASN A 147 -2.97 -8.31 13.87
CA ASN A 147 -2.19 -7.89 15.04
C ASN A 147 -3.04 -7.80 16.32
N LYS A 148 -4.31 -7.43 16.20
CA LYS A 148 -5.25 -7.34 17.32
C LYS A 148 -5.87 -8.69 17.72
N GLU A 149 -6.04 -9.61 16.77
CA GLU A 149 -6.81 -10.84 16.98
C GLU A 149 -5.94 -12.10 17.14
N ARG A 150 -4.72 -12.12 16.56
CA ARG A 150 -3.85 -13.31 16.52
C ARG A 150 -2.56 -13.08 17.31
N ASN A 151 -1.93 -14.17 17.75
CA ASN A 151 -0.64 -14.16 18.44
C ASN A 151 0.43 -14.68 17.46
N GLU A 152 0.85 -13.85 16.54
CA GLU A 152 1.68 -14.21 15.38
C GLU A 152 2.90 -13.28 15.27
N HIS A 153 3.93 -13.73 14.55
CA HIS A 153 5.02 -12.85 14.14
C HIS A 153 4.77 -12.33 12.72
N ILE A 154 4.58 -11.03 12.61
CA ILE A 154 4.29 -10.33 11.35
C ILE A 154 5.56 -9.58 10.94
N ILE A 155 6.04 -9.82 9.73
CA ILE A 155 7.14 -9.06 9.13
C ILE A 155 6.59 -8.28 7.95
N THR A 156 6.84 -6.97 7.91
CA THR A 156 6.54 -6.15 6.73
C THR A 156 7.82 -5.66 6.07
N LEU A 157 7.81 -5.68 4.74
CA LEU A 157 8.88 -5.19 3.88
C LEU A 157 8.27 -4.10 3.00
N GLU A 158 8.68 -2.83 3.19
CA GLU A 158 7.98 -1.68 2.61
C GLU A 158 8.95 -0.66 2.00
N ASP A 159 8.50 0.11 1.02
CA ASP A 159 9.29 1.15 0.34
C ASP A 159 8.43 2.39 -0.02
N PRO A 160 8.33 3.35 0.92
CA PRO A 160 8.66 3.30 2.35
C PRO A 160 7.53 2.75 3.22
N ILE A 161 7.73 2.72 4.55
CA ILE A 161 6.67 2.46 5.53
C ILE A 161 5.66 3.60 5.50
N GLU A 162 4.39 3.29 5.19
CA GLU A 162 3.29 4.28 5.14
C GLU A 162 2.48 4.36 6.44
N TYR A 163 2.39 3.26 7.19
CA TYR A 163 1.68 3.17 8.47
C TYR A 163 2.53 2.49 9.52
N LEU A 164 2.54 3.03 10.74
CA LEU A 164 3.25 2.40 11.86
C LEU A 164 2.31 1.49 12.64
N HIS A 165 2.68 0.22 12.73
CA HIS A 165 2.00 -0.76 13.58
C HIS A 165 2.63 -0.80 14.97
N LYS A 166 1.80 -0.70 16.00
CA LYS A 166 2.22 -1.00 17.37
C LYS A 166 2.05 -2.50 17.62
N HIS A 167 2.98 -3.11 18.36
CA HIS A 167 2.78 -4.47 18.83
C HIS A 167 1.49 -4.54 19.66
N ASN A 168 0.66 -5.58 19.44
CA ASN A 168 -0.53 -5.85 20.23
C ASN A 168 -0.48 -7.32 20.67
N ARG A 169 -1.37 -8.19 20.17
CA ARG A 169 -1.27 -9.62 20.41
C ARG A 169 -0.15 -10.27 19.57
N SER A 170 0.09 -9.71 18.41
CA SER A 170 1.21 -10.11 17.54
C SER A 170 2.43 -9.22 17.73
N ILE A 171 3.59 -9.74 17.35
CA ILE A 171 4.80 -8.93 17.14
C ILE A 171 4.80 -8.46 15.69
N VAL A 172 4.99 -7.15 15.45
CA VAL A 172 5.09 -6.59 14.11
C VAL A 172 6.47 -5.96 13.91
N ASN A 173 7.28 -6.56 13.06
CA ASN A 173 8.57 -6.01 12.66
C ASN A 173 8.45 -5.43 11.25
N GLN A 174 8.58 -4.11 11.13
CA GLN A 174 8.52 -3.39 9.86
C GLN A 174 9.93 -3.05 9.41
N ARG A 175 10.27 -3.42 8.17
CA ARG A 175 11.58 -3.16 7.56
C ARG A 175 11.42 -2.31 6.30
N GLU A 176 12.13 -1.19 6.25
CA GLU A 176 12.09 -0.26 5.13
C GLU A 176 13.22 -0.54 4.14
N ILE A 177 12.88 -0.64 2.86
CA ILE A 177 13.86 -0.80 1.77
C ILE A 177 14.71 0.47 1.67
N GLY A 178 16.02 0.29 1.49
CA GLY A 178 16.98 1.39 1.44
C GLY A 178 17.48 1.89 2.81
N LEU A 179 16.75 1.56 3.89
CA LEU A 179 17.13 1.90 5.27
C LEU A 179 17.56 0.65 6.06
N ASP A 180 16.66 -0.31 6.21
CA ASP A 180 16.87 -1.52 7.01
C ASP A 180 17.36 -2.71 6.17
N THR A 181 17.19 -2.62 4.86
CA THR A 181 17.56 -3.67 3.89
C THR A 181 17.74 -3.06 2.49
N ASP A 182 18.53 -3.71 1.63
CA ASP A 182 18.88 -3.16 0.32
C ASP A 182 17.79 -3.37 -0.75
N SER A 183 17.00 -4.47 -0.65
CA SER A 183 15.99 -4.82 -1.66
C SER A 183 14.93 -5.75 -1.11
N TYR A 184 13.75 -5.79 -1.76
CA TYR A 184 12.68 -6.73 -1.43
C TYR A 184 13.13 -8.18 -1.49
N GLY A 185 13.87 -8.59 -2.52
CA GLY A 185 14.34 -9.97 -2.67
C GLY A 185 15.29 -10.39 -1.55
N ASN A 186 16.22 -9.52 -1.14
CA ASN A 186 17.13 -9.79 -0.02
C ASN A 186 16.38 -9.84 1.31
N ALA A 187 15.50 -8.86 1.53
CA ALA A 187 14.69 -8.78 2.75
C ALA A 187 13.78 -10.00 2.91
N LEU A 188 13.10 -10.43 1.85
CA LEU A 188 12.20 -11.57 1.89
C LEU A 188 12.94 -12.89 2.13
N ARG A 189 14.10 -13.10 1.48
CA ARG A 189 14.97 -14.24 1.78
C ARG A 189 15.46 -14.28 3.24
N ALA A 190 15.74 -13.10 3.81
CA ALA A 190 16.12 -13.01 5.22
C ALA A 190 14.93 -13.32 6.14
N ALA A 191 13.76 -12.72 5.84
CA ALA A 191 12.54 -12.89 6.60
C ALA A 191 12.15 -14.35 6.82
N LEU A 192 12.35 -15.24 5.83
CA LEU A 192 12.10 -16.68 5.94
C LEU A 192 12.92 -17.38 7.04
N ARG A 193 13.94 -16.73 7.60
CA ARG A 193 14.76 -17.23 8.73
C ARG A 193 14.52 -16.46 10.03
N GLU A 194 13.55 -15.55 10.03
CA GLU A 194 13.20 -14.70 11.16
C GLU A 194 11.94 -15.21 11.89
N ASP A 195 11.56 -16.49 11.68
CA ASP A 195 10.39 -17.16 12.27
C ASP A 195 9.06 -16.40 12.04
N PRO A 196 8.74 -16.00 10.79
CA PRO A 196 7.51 -15.30 10.50
C PRO A 196 6.32 -16.25 10.34
N ASP A 197 5.15 -15.85 10.81
CA ASP A 197 3.87 -16.48 10.43
C ASP A 197 3.26 -15.74 9.23
N ILE A 198 3.43 -14.42 9.21
CA ILE A 198 2.83 -13.53 8.21
C ILE A 198 3.88 -12.59 7.64
N ILE A 199 3.90 -12.47 6.33
CA ILE A 199 4.81 -11.59 5.61
C ILE A 199 4.01 -10.62 4.72
N LEU A 200 4.21 -9.31 4.89
CA LEU A 200 3.76 -8.30 3.95
C LEU A 200 4.93 -7.88 3.07
N VAL A 201 4.81 -8.10 1.77
CA VAL A 201 5.74 -7.58 0.76
C VAL A 201 5.07 -6.40 0.08
N GLY A 202 5.57 -5.19 0.29
CA GLY A 202 4.93 -3.94 -0.16
C GLY A 202 4.57 -3.97 -1.64
N GLU A 203 5.47 -4.49 -2.49
CA GLU A 203 5.18 -4.75 -3.90
C GLU A 203 6.05 -5.86 -4.49
N MET A 204 5.51 -6.55 -5.51
CA MET A 204 6.20 -7.56 -6.28
C MET A 204 6.38 -7.07 -7.73
N ARG A 205 7.59 -6.62 -8.10
CA ARG A 205 7.88 -6.09 -9.45
C ARG A 205 8.73 -7.01 -10.31
N ASP A 206 9.59 -7.80 -9.68
CA ASP A 206 10.64 -8.56 -10.32
C ASP A 206 10.52 -10.06 -10.04
N PHE A 207 11.22 -10.83 -10.86
CA PHE A 207 11.26 -12.29 -10.80
C PHE A 207 11.65 -12.83 -9.41
N ASP A 208 12.71 -12.28 -8.81
CA ASP A 208 13.25 -12.76 -7.54
C ASP A 208 12.26 -12.59 -6.39
N THR A 209 11.63 -11.42 -6.33
CA THR A 209 10.62 -11.10 -5.31
C THR A 209 9.38 -11.98 -5.47
N ILE A 210 8.86 -12.12 -6.70
CA ILE A 210 7.66 -12.95 -6.97
C ILE A 210 7.94 -14.43 -6.66
N SER A 211 9.06 -14.97 -7.15
CA SER A 211 9.44 -16.36 -6.92
C SER A 211 9.59 -16.67 -5.43
N THR A 212 10.25 -15.78 -4.69
CA THR A 212 10.46 -15.95 -3.25
C THR A 212 9.14 -15.84 -2.46
N ALA A 213 8.23 -14.92 -2.85
CA ALA A 213 6.92 -14.78 -2.21
C ALA A 213 6.04 -16.02 -2.40
N ILE A 214 6.03 -16.59 -3.61
CA ILE A 214 5.31 -17.84 -3.88
C ILE A 214 5.90 -18.98 -3.06
N THR A 215 7.24 -19.09 -2.99
CA THR A 215 7.93 -20.11 -2.16
C THR A 215 7.58 -19.93 -0.68
N ALA A 216 7.55 -18.71 -0.16
CA ALA A 216 7.13 -18.42 1.21
C ALA A 216 5.70 -18.94 1.48
N ALA A 217 4.77 -18.68 0.56
CA ALA A 217 3.39 -19.16 0.67
C ALA A 217 3.29 -20.69 0.59
N GLU A 218 4.12 -21.36 -0.24
CA GLU A 218 4.20 -22.82 -0.33
C GLU A 218 4.76 -23.45 0.96
N THR A 219 5.70 -22.79 1.60
CA THR A 219 6.36 -23.28 2.83
C THR A 219 5.59 -23.00 4.12
N GLY A 220 4.38 -22.43 4.01
CA GLY A 220 3.45 -22.38 5.14
C GLY A 220 3.12 -20.97 5.66
N HIS A 221 3.68 -19.91 5.09
CA HIS A 221 3.47 -18.53 5.51
C HIS A 221 2.23 -17.94 4.86
N LEU A 222 1.55 -17.01 5.54
CA LEU A 222 0.54 -16.14 4.95
C LEU A 222 1.23 -14.90 4.37
N VAL A 223 1.21 -14.78 3.05
CA VAL A 223 1.90 -13.69 2.34
C VAL A 223 0.87 -12.72 1.77
N PHE A 224 1.00 -11.44 2.13
CA PHE A 224 0.28 -10.34 1.50
C PHE A 224 1.24 -9.57 0.60
N SER A 225 0.76 -9.15 -0.58
CA SER A 225 1.57 -8.28 -1.44
C SER A 225 0.72 -7.45 -2.39
N THR A 226 1.39 -6.51 -3.11
CA THR A 226 0.72 -5.67 -4.10
C THR A 226 1.31 -5.80 -5.49
N LEU A 227 0.45 -5.52 -6.48
CA LEU A 227 0.84 -5.23 -7.87
C LEU A 227 0.05 -4.00 -8.37
N HIS A 228 0.52 -3.41 -9.49
CA HIS A 228 -0.13 -2.24 -10.11
C HIS A 228 -1.12 -2.60 -11.23
N THR A 229 -1.46 -3.87 -11.37
CA THR A 229 -2.46 -4.36 -12.33
C THR A 229 -3.88 -4.02 -11.92
N ILE A 230 -4.78 -3.87 -12.88
CA ILE A 230 -6.22 -3.68 -12.67
C ILE A 230 -6.91 -4.98 -13.07
N GLY A 231 -7.61 -5.61 -12.11
CA GLY A 231 -8.34 -6.86 -12.31
C GLY A 231 -7.54 -8.12 -11.97
N ALA A 232 -8.27 -9.16 -11.58
CA ALA A 232 -7.69 -10.43 -11.12
C ALA A 232 -7.04 -11.23 -12.24
N ALA A 233 -7.68 -11.37 -13.40
CA ALA A 233 -7.11 -12.11 -14.53
C ALA A 233 -5.81 -11.47 -15.06
N PRO A 234 -5.74 -10.15 -15.32
CA PRO A 234 -4.49 -9.50 -15.72
C PRO A 234 -3.39 -9.60 -14.66
N THR A 235 -3.75 -9.68 -13.37
CA THR A 235 -2.78 -9.87 -12.28
C THR A 235 -2.10 -11.22 -12.38
N ILE A 236 -2.86 -12.28 -12.63
CA ILE A 236 -2.32 -13.63 -12.80
C ILE A 236 -1.40 -13.70 -14.00
N GLU A 237 -1.84 -13.17 -15.14
CA GLU A 237 -1.03 -13.11 -16.37
C GLU A 237 0.28 -12.34 -16.12
N ARG A 238 0.20 -11.17 -15.48
CA ARG A 238 1.38 -10.36 -15.15
C ARG A 238 2.41 -11.10 -14.30
N ILE A 239 1.96 -11.88 -13.32
CA ILE A 239 2.86 -12.70 -12.49
C ILE A 239 3.55 -13.75 -13.35
N VAL A 240 2.81 -14.45 -14.20
CA VAL A 240 3.36 -15.51 -15.05
C VAL A 240 4.33 -14.96 -16.09
N ASP A 241 4.03 -13.79 -16.69
CA ASP A 241 4.83 -13.16 -17.73
C ASP A 241 6.22 -12.70 -17.28
N VAL A 242 6.42 -12.50 -15.97
CA VAL A 242 7.74 -12.18 -15.41
C VAL A 242 8.71 -13.37 -15.52
N PHE A 243 8.18 -14.60 -15.67
CA PHE A 243 8.98 -15.82 -15.77
C PHE A 243 9.33 -16.17 -17.21
N PRO A 244 10.53 -16.77 -17.43
CA PRO A 244 10.90 -17.28 -18.75
C PRO A 244 9.87 -18.29 -19.29
N PRO A 245 9.63 -18.36 -20.59
CA PRO A 245 8.58 -19.21 -21.17
C PRO A 245 8.62 -20.69 -20.71
N HIS A 246 9.82 -21.25 -20.54
CA HIS A 246 9.97 -22.63 -20.10
C HIS A 246 9.60 -22.87 -18.64
N GLN A 247 9.45 -21.83 -17.82
CA GLN A 247 9.05 -21.89 -16.40
C GLN A 247 7.57 -21.54 -16.20
N GLN A 248 6.89 -20.96 -17.17
CA GLN A 248 5.53 -20.44 -17.01
C GLN A 248 4.51 -21.49 -16.59
N ASN A 249 4.58 -22.72 -17.12
CA ASN A 249 3.69 -23.81 -16.70
C ASN A 249 3.92 -24.25 -15.26
N GLN A 250 5.17 -24.25 -14.82
CA GLN A 250 5.51 -24.55 -13.43
C GLN A 250 4.97 -23.48 -12.50
N ILE A 251 5.20 -22.20 -12.81
CA ILE A 251 4.74 -21.10 -11.97
C ILE A 251 3.21 -20.99 -11.91
N ARG A 252 2.47 -21.29 -13.02
CA ARG A 252 1.01 -21.41 -12.99
C ARG A 252 0.55 -22.43 -11.97
N SER A 253 1.20 -23.59 -11.93
CA SER A 253 0.87 -24.68 -10.99
C SER A 253 1.18 -24.27 -9.54
N GLN A 254 2.31 -23.65 -9.29
CA GLN A 254 2.69 -23.15 -7.97
C GLN A 254 1.77 -22.01 -7.50
N LEU A 255 1.54 -21.01 -8.33
CA LEU A 255 0.63 -19.91 -8.03
C LEU A 255 -0.78 -20.40 -7.71
N ALA A 256 -1.30 -21.33 -8.54
CA ALA A 256 -2.61 -21.94 -8.32
C ALA A 256 -2.68 -22.71 -6.99
N SER A 257 -1.59 -23.29 -6.52
CA SER A 257 -1.58 -24.01 -5.23
C SER A 257 -1.72 -23.10 -4.03
N VAL A 258 -1.08 -21.92 -4.08
CA VAL A 258 -0.96 -21.01 -2.93
C VAL A 258 -1.93 -19.81 -2.97
N LEU A 259 -2.46 -19.43 -4.13
CA LEU A 259 -3.29 -18.23 -4.27
C LEU A 259 -4.61 -18.37 -3.50
N GLU A 260 -4.82 -17.50 -2.52
CA GLU A 260 -6.03 -17.42 -1.72
C GLU A 260 -7.01 -16.34 -2.23
N ALA A 261 -6.49 -15.20 -2.70
CA ALA A 261 -7.31 -14.15 -3.27
C ALA A 261 -6.50 -13.16 -4.13
N VAL A 262 -7.19 -12.52 -5.07
CA VAL A 262 -6.77 -11.26 -5.70
C VAL A 262 -7.87 -10.23 -5.44
N ILE A 263 -7.49 -9.11 -4.83
CA ILE A 263 -8.36 -7.99 -4.51
C ILE A 263 -7.90 -6.81 -5.37
N SER A 264 -8.67 -6.44 -6.39
CA SER A 264 -8.36 -5.25 -7.19
C SER A 264 -9.16 -4.06 -6.66
N GLN A 265 -8.48 -2.93 -6.44
CA GLN A 265 -9.05 -1.77 -5.76
C GLN A 265 -8.88 -0.50 -6.60
N GLN A 266 -9.94 0.29 -6.65
CA GLN A 266 -9.95 1.64 -7.19
C GLN A 266 -10.54 2.62 -6.18
N LEU A 267 -10.05 3.87 -6.15
CA LEU A 267 -10.61 4.95 -5.36
C LEU A 267 -11.31 5.97 -6.27
N LEU A 268 -12.59 6.19 -6.02
CA LEU A 268 -13.42 7.10 -6.77
C LEU A 268 -13.81 8.32 -5.91
N PRO A 269 -14.00 9.51 -6.50
CA PRO A 269 -14.59 10.63 -5.80
C PRO A 269 -16.03 10.30 -5.40
N THR A 270 -16.43 10.72 -4.20
CA THR A 270 -17.83 10.67 -3.77
C THR A 270 -18.67 11.69 -4.52
N ILE A 271 -20.00 11.49 -4.57
CA ILE A 271 -20.92 12.36 -5.31
C ILE A 271 -20.86 13.83 -4.86
N ASP A 272 -20.49 14.10 -3.60
CA ASP A 272 -20.31 15.44 -3.06
C ASP A 272 -18.90 16.02 -3.33
N GLY A 273 -18.00 15.24 -3.96
CA GLY A 273 -16.62 15.62 -4.28
C GLY A 273 -15.71 15.88 -3.09
N LYS A 274 -16.17 15.64 -1.84
CA LYS A 274 -15.41 15.98 -0.63
C LYS A 274 -14.52 14.84 -0.13
N SER A 275 -14.80 13.61 -0.53
CA SER A 275 -14.09 12.41 -0.10
C SER A 275 -13.91 11.42 -1.24
N ARG A 276 -13.35 10.26 -0.92
CA ARG A 276 -13.21 9.16 -1.87
C ARG A 276 -13.80 7.89 -1.27
N VAL A 277 -14.31 7.00 -2.13
CA VAL A 277 -14.83 5.70 -1.74
C VAL A 277 -14.10 4.63 -2.55
N ALA A 278 -13.81 3.49 -1.91
CA ALA A 278 -13.15 2.38 -2.57
C ALA A 278 -14.16 1.46 -3.26
N ALA A 279 -13.87 1.08 -4.51
CA ALA A 279 -14.49 -0.02 -5.20
C ALA A 279 -13.54 -1.22 -5.19
N PHE A 280 -14.07 -2.40 -4.93
CA PHE A 280 -13.32 -3.64 -4.81
C PHE A 280 -13.81 -4.69 -5.82
N GLU A 281 -12.88 -5.24 -6.58
CA GLU A 281 -13.06 -6.54 -7.23
C GLU A 281 -12.46 -7.60 -6.31
N VAL A 282 -13.17 -8.70 -6.07
CA VAL A 282 -12.73 -9.77 -5.16
C VAL A 282 -12.80 -11.11 -5.87
N MET A 283 -11.66 -11.71 -6.14
CA MET A 283 -11.51 -13.08 -6.61
C MET A 283 -10.96 -13.95 -5.48
N LEU A 284 -11.64 -15.03 -5.14
CA LEU A 284 -11.17 -16.02 -4.16
C LEU A 284 -10.59 -17.24 -4.85
N GLY A 285 -9.52 -17.82 -4.27
CA GLY A 285 -8.79 -18.98 -4.78
C GLY A 285 -9.56 -20.30 -4.64
N THR A 286 -10.74 -20.38 -5.21
CA THR A 286 -11.53 -21.63 -5.24
C THR A 286 -10.90 -22.70 -6.14
N PRO A 287 -11.25 -23.99 -5.98
CA PRO A 287 -10.77 -25.05 -6.88
C PRO A 287 -10.99 -24.74 -8.36
N ALA A 288 -12.14 -24.13 -8.72
CA ALA A 288 -12.44 -23.71 -10.10
C ALA A 288 -11.45 -22.64 -10.61
N ILE A 289 -11.19 -21.59 -9.83
CA ILE A 289 -10.19 -20.54 -10.15
C ILE A 289 -8.80 -21.17 -10.27
N LYS A 290 -8.39 -21.96 -9.29
CA LYS A 290 -7.08 -22.65 -9.29
C LYS A 290 -6.88 -23.52 -10.53
N ASN A 291 -7.93 -24.17 -11.01
CA ASN A 291 -7.89 -24.96 -12.24
C ASN A 291 -7.72 -24.08 -13.49
N LEU A 292 -8.47 -22.98 -13.59
CA LEU A 292 -8.32 -22.04 -14.71
C LEU A 292 -6.90 -21.46 -14.81
N ILE A 293 -6.27 -21.19 -13.66
CA ILE A 293 -4.87 -20.71 -13.62
C ILE A 293 -3.92 -21.76 -14.16
N ARG A 294 -4.05 -23.04 -13.74
CA ARG A 294 -3.20 -24.15 -14.23
C ARG A 294 -3.33 -24.38 -15.71
N GLU A 295 -4.56 -24.27 -16.26
CA GLU A 295 -4.89 -24.54 -17.66
C GLU A 295 -4.65 -23.34 -18.59
N ASP A 296 -4.05 -22.24 -18.10
CA ASP A 296 -3.85 -21.00 -18.89
C ASP A 296 -5.17 -20.40 -19.43
N LYS A 297 -6.22 -20.47 -18.63
CA LYS A 297 -7.56 -19.98 -18.95
C LYS A 297 -7.98 -18.78 -18.07
N ALA A 298 -7.03 -17.93 -17.70
CA ALA A 298 -7.28 -16.79 -16.80
C ALA A 298 -8.39 -15.86 -17.36
N HIS A 299 -8.54 -15.75 -18.67
CA HIS A 299 -9.61 -14.98 -19.34
C HIS A 299 -11.04 -15.44 -18.95
N GLN A 300 -11.23 -16.65 -18.43
CA GLN A 300 -12.53 -17.17 -17.99
C GLN A 300 -12.85 -16.83 -16.52
N ILE A 301 -11.89 -16.29 -15.77
CA ILE A 301 -12.05 -15.95 -14.35
C ILE A 301 -13.23 -15.02 -14.09
N PRO A 302 -13.45 -13.93 -14.86
CA PRO A 302 -14.60 -13.04 -14.64
C PRO A 302 -15.95 -13.76 -14.65
N SER A 303 -16.14 -14.75 -15.52
CA SER A 303 -17.38 -15.53 -15.60
C SER A 303 -17.60 -16.37 -14.32
N ILE A 304 -16.54 -16.96 -13.77
CA ILE A 304 -16.63 -17.69 -12.48
C ILE A 304 -16.94 -16.72 -11.34
N MET A 305 -16.33 -15.54 -11.31
CA MET A 305 -16.60 -14.52 -10.29
C MET A 305 -18.07 -14.10 -10.30
N GLN A 306 -18.64 -13.82 -11.46
CA GLN A 306 -20.05 -13.43 -11.61
C GLN A 306 -21.02 -14.48 -11.05
N THR A 307 -20.71 -15.78 -11.20
CA THR A 307 -21.54 -16.88 -10.70
C THR A 307 -21.28 -17.24 -9.24
N SER A 308 -20.19 -16.72 -8.66
CA SER A 308 -19.71 -17.06 -7.30
C SER A 308 -19.96 -15.96 -6.25
N LYS A 309 -20.94 -15.07 -6.50
CA LYS A 309 -21.29 -13.96 -5.57
C LYS A 309 -21.68 -14.44 -4.17
N LYS A 310 -22.28 -15.62 -4.03
CA LYS A 310 -22.70 -16.19 -2.74
C LYS A 310 -21.54 -16.43 -1.76
N ILE A 311 -20.34 -16.62 -2.27
CA ILE A 311 -19.13 -16.82 -1.43
C ILE A 311 -18.31 -15.54 -1.27
N GLY A 312 -18.83 -14.39 -1.73
CA GLY A 312 -18.22 -13.08 -1.58
C GLY A 312 -17.33 -12.65 -2.74
N MET A 313 -17.30 -13.39 -3.87
CA MET A 313 -16.68 -12.88 -5.10
C MET A 313 -17.53 -11.77 -5.70
N GLN A 314 -16.86 -10.75 -6.25
CA GLN A 314 -17.52 -9.67 -7.01
C GLN A 314 -16.59 -9.11 -8.06
N THR A 315 -17.14 -8.71 -9.20
CA THR A 315 -16.41 -7.98 -10.23
C THR A 315 -16.29 -6.51 -9.87
N MET A 316 -15.37 -5.78 -10.51
CA MET A 316 -15.27 -4.32 -10.34
C MET A 316 -16.60 -3.65 -10.72
N ASP A 317 -17.23 -4.07 -11.82
CA ASP A 317 -18.49 -3.50 -12.29
C ASP A 317 -19.65 -3.73 -11.32
N ASP A 318 -19.71 -4.89 -10.66
CA ASP A 318 -20.70 -5.14 -9.60
C ASP A 318 -20.49 -4.20 -8.40
N SER A 319 -19.24 -3.96 -8.02
CA SER A 319 -18.88 -3.04 -6.94
C SER A 319 -19.27 -1.61 -7.27
N LEU A 320 -18.93 -1.14 -8.48
CA LEU A 320 -19.27 0.21 -8.96
C LEU A 320 -20.79 0.40 -9.03
N PHE A 321 -21.52 -0.57 -9.57
CA PHE A 321 -22.98 -0.51 -9.63
C PHE A 321 -23.62 -0.48 -8.23
N SER A 322 -23.07 -1.25 -7.27
CA SER A 322 -23.51 -1.19 -5.87
C SER A 322 -23.28 0.17 -5.24
N LEU A 323 -22.12 0.80 -5.49
CA LEU A 323 -21.81 2.15 -4.99
C LEU A 323 -22.74 3.22 -5.58
N TYR A 324 -23.06 3.10 -6.87
CA TYR A 324 -24.06 3.96 -7.52
C TYR A 324 -25.45 3.81 -6.88
N LEU A 325 -25.94 2.59 -6.70
CA LEU A 325 -27.24 2.34 -6.05
C LEU A 325 -27.31 2.87 -4.62
N LYS A 326 -26.18 2.90 -3.92
CA LYS A 326 -26.04 3.48 -2.57
C LYS A 326 -25.81 5.00 -2.58
N HIS A 327 -25.91 5.66 -3.72
CA HIS A 327 -25.67 7.09 -3.91
C HIS A 327 -24.29 7.55 -3.38
N LYS A 328 -23.28 6.69 -3.45
CA LYS A 328 -21.89 7.05 -3.09
C LYS A 328 -21.14 7.70 -4.24
N ILE A 329 -21.42 7.26 -5.48
CA ILE A 329 -20.84 7.79 -6.71
C ILE A 329 -21.96 8.12 -7.71
N ASP A 330 -21.68 8.95 -8.70
CA ASP A 330 -22.61 9.25 -9.79
C ASP A 330 -22.49 8.24 -10.95
N ALA A 331 -23.39 8.33 -11.92
CA ALA A 331 -23.42 7.45 -13.09
C ALA A 331 -22.19 7.64 -13.99
N ALA A 332 -21.68 8.87 -14.11
CA ALA A 332 -20.52 9.17 -14.94
C ALA A 332 -19.27 8.46 -14.39
N ASN A 333 -19.02 8.58 -13.09
CA ASN A 333 -17.94 7.86 -12.43
C ASN A 333 -18.11 6.33 -12.52
N ALA A 334 -19.34 5.81 -12.37
CA ALA A 334 -19.59 4.39 -12.48
C ALA A 334 -19.23 3.84 -13.89
N VAL A 335 -19.49 4.61 -14.95
CA VAL A 335 -19.14 4.25 -16.34
C VAL A 335 -17.64 4.42 -16.59
N GLU A 336 -17.04 5.53 -16.13
CA GLU A 336 -15.64 5.85 -16.38
C GLU A 336 -14.69 4.79 -15.80
N TYR A 337 -15.02 4.27 -14.61
CA TYR A 337 -14.18 3.30 -13.90
C TYR A 337 -14.55 1.83 -14.19
N ALA A 338 -15.61 1.58 -14.97
CA ALA A 338 -16.05 0.23 -15.32
C ALA A 338 -15.08 -0.48 -16.26
N GLN A 339 -14.96 -1.80 -16.08
CA GLN A 339 -14.21 -2.67 -17.00
C GLN A 339 -15.00 -2.91 -18.29
N ASP A 340 -16.33 -3.07 -18.19
CA ASP A 340 -17.26 -3.16 -19.33
C ASP A 340 -18.18 -1.93 -19.32
N THR A 341 -17.70 -0.86 -19.96
CA THR A 341 -18.42 0.42 -20.05
C THR A 341 -19.77 0.30 -20.75
N GLY A 342 -19.86 -0.57 -21.79
CA GLY A 342 -21.10 -0.80 -22.54
C GLY A 342 -22.18 -1.44 -21.68
N ASN A 343 -21.85 -2.49 -20.96
CA ASN A 343 -22.77 -3.16 -20.03
C ASN A 343 -23.15 -2.23 -18.85
N MET A 344 -22.19 -1.45 -18.34
CA MET A 344 -22.47 -0.50 -17.27
C MET A 344 -23.47 0.58 -17.72
N GLN A 345 -23.30 1.14 -18.91
CA GLN A 345 -24.27 2.10 -19.48
C GLN A 345 -25.67 1.52 -19.57
N GLN A 346 -25.81 0.28 -20.09
CA GLN A 346 -27.12 -0.39 -20.19
C GLN A 346 -27.79 -0.65 -18.83
N LYS A 347 -27.01 -0.82 -17.77
CA LYS A 347 -27.57 -1.01 -16.42
C LYS A 347 -27.95 0.30 -15.72
N LEU A 348 -27.40 1.43 -16.15
CA LEU A 348 -27.60 2.73 -15.53
C LEU A 348 -28.67 3.57 -16.22
N PHE A 349 -28.88 3.38 -17.53
CA PHE A 349 -29.77 4.13 -18.40
C PHE A 349 -30.71 3.21 -19.15
#